data_bf0dfbf29d321bab06fcc75963c7fecf
#
_entry.id   bf0dfbf29d321bab06fcc75963c7fecf
#
_cell.length_a   1.000
_cell.length_b   1.000
_cell.length_c   1.000
_cell.angle_alpha   90.00
_cell.angle_beta   90.00
_cell.angle_gamma   90.00
#
_symmetry.space_group_name_H-M   'P 1'
#
loop_
_entity.id
_entity.type
_entity.pdbx_description
1 polymer ?
#
loop_
_entity_poly.entity_id
_entity_poly.type
_entity_poly.pdbx_seq_one_letter_code
_entity_poly.pdbx_strand_id
1 'polypeptide(L)'
;MTQPWSKDKETGKAIEGKLEKTEIPVPDLKREEVLVKIAGCGVCHTDISYFYLGVPTVSKPPLTLGHEISGVVVAGDKQWIGKEVIVPAVMPCHNCPICNAGRENRCLAQKMPGNSLGIYGGFASHIPVPSRDLCLVEDRGDFELAELSVIADAITSPYQACMRAELKKGDNVVVVGVTGGLGNYVAQLAKAFGAKTVIGIGRNPQKLKRSLQYGADFVINSTGKDSRAVRDEFREICKANGLPHNYLWKIFEVTGSGPGQEIALTLLSFVGKLIVVGYSATMNQYMISRLMAFDAEIIGTWGCPPKHYPKVLEWVLNGTIKIKPFIELRPMSKIKEAFKEAHAGKLTKRVVLTPDF
;
A
#
# COMPACT_ATOMS: atom_id res chain seq x y z
N MET A 1 -3.85 -19.70 2.60
CA MET A 1 -3.47 -19.74 4.05
C MET A 1 -4.44 -20.62 4.78
N THR A 2 -4.00 -21.80 5.20
CA THR A 2 -4.81 -22.69 6.01
C THR A 2 -4.64 -22.42 7.51
N GLN A 3 -3.48 -21.90 7.91
CA GLN A 3 -3.17 -21.53 9.27
C GLN A 3 -2.19 -20.34 9.29
N PRO A 4 -2.48 -19.25 10.02
CA PRO A 4 -1.48 -18.20 10.29
C PRO A 4 -0.48 -18.65 11.34
N TRP A 5 0.69 -17.99 11.39
CA TRP A 5 1.60 -18.11 12.52
C TRP A 5 0.93 -17.60 13.79
N SER A 6 1.13 -18.31 14.90
CA SER A 6 0.56 -17.96 16.19
C SER A 6 1.52 -18.37 17.32
N LYS A 7 1.16 -18.05 18.54
CA LYS A 7 1.83 -18.56 19.74
C LYS A 7 0.88 -19.45 20.52
N ASP A 8 1.37 -20.58 20.93
CA ASP A 8 0.66 -21.43 21.89
C ASP A 8 0.44 -20.66 23.19
N LYS A 9 -0.78 -20.65 23.67
CA LYS A 9 -1.17 -19.80 24.82
C LYS A 9 -0.57 -20.26 26.15
N GLU A 10 -0.27 -21.56 26.28
CA GLU A 10 0.24 -22.16 27.53
C GLU A 10 1.77 -22.16 27.54
N THR A 11 2.39 -22.55 26.43
CA THR A 11 3.84 -22.74 26.35
C THR A 11 4.58 -21.54 25.78
N GLY A 12 3.86 -20.59 25.15
CA GLY A 12 4.45 -19.46 24.41
C GLY A 12 5.23 -19.84 23.15
N LYS A 13 5.29 -21.14 22.79
CA LYS A 13 5.99 -21.62 21.61
C LYS A 13 5.33 -21.15 20.32
N ALA A 14 6.16 -20.84 19.33
CA ALA A 14 5.65 -20.48 17.99
C ALA A 14 4.98 -21.71 17.35
N ILE A 15 3.78 -21.48 16.79
CA ILE A 15 3.05 -22.43 15.94
C ILE A 15 3.22 -21.96 14.50
N GLU A 16 3.82 -22.80 13.68
CA GLU A 16 4.13 -22.45 12.29
C GLU A 16 2.86 -22.29 11.45
N GLY A 17 2.84 -21.22 10.64
CA GLY A 17 1.79 -20.97 9.67
C GLY A 17 1.91 -21.89 8.45
N LYS A 18 0.77 -22.15 7.77
CA LYS A 18 0.70 -23.01 6.60
C LYS A 18 0.10 -22.29 5.40
N LEU A 19 0.88 -22.25 4.32
CA LEU A 19 0.40 -21.90 2.98
C LEU A 19 0.35 -23.17 2.14
N GLU A 20 -0.84 -23.54 1.71
CA GLU A 20 -1.06 -24.77 0.94
C GLU A 20 -1.79 -24.44 -0.36
N LYS A 21 -1.39 -25.08 -1.47
CA LYS A 21 -2.14 -25.03 -2.71
C LYS A 21 -3.37 -25.91 -2.55
N THR A 22 -4.54 -25.36 -2.88
CA THR A 22 -5.83 -26.05 -2.81
C THR A 22 -6.65 -25.72 -4.05
N GLU A 23 -7.51 -26.64 -4.42
CA GLU A 23 -8.54 -26.39 -5.44
C GLU A 23 -9.81 -25.91 -4.74
N ILE A 24 -10.37 -24.82 -5.24
CA ILE A 24 -11.61 -24.22 -4.75
C ILE A 24 -12.58 -24.21 -5.93
N PRO A 25 -13.80 -24.77 -5.79
CA PRO A 25 -14.79 -24.70 -6.84
C PRO A 25 -15.10 -23.25 -7.22
N VAL A 26 -15.30 -23.01 -8.52
CA VAL A 26 -15.80 -21.71 -8.97
C VAL A 26 -17.24 -21.59 -8.46
N PRO A 27 -17.58 -20.53 -7.71
CA PRO A 27 -18.93 -20.36 -7.19
C PRO A 27 -19.90 -19.96 -8.29
N ASP A 28 -21.19 -20.16 -8.06
CA ASP A 28 -22.23 -19.55 -8.86
C ASP A 28 -22.13 -18.03 -8.73
N LEU A 29 -21.91 -17.37 -9.86
CA LEU A 29 -21.79 -15.91 -9.89
C LEU A 29 -23.15 -15.25 -9.69
N LYS A 30 -23.22 -14.32 -8.77
CA LYS A 30 -24.42 -13.50 -8.55
C LYS A 30 -24.55 -12.46 -9.68
N ARG A 31 -25.72 -11.88 -9.78
CA ARG A 31 -25.92 -10.72 -10.63
C ARG A 31 -24.89 -9.63 -10.27
N GLU A 32 -24.26 -9.02 -11.27
CA GLU A 32 -23.20 -8.02 -11.12
C GLU A 32 -21.90 -8.57 -10.49
N GLU A 33 -21.69 -9.87 -10.48
CA GLU A 33 -20.40 -10.50 -10.22
C GLU A 33 -19.77 -11.03 -11.51
N VAL A 34 -18.45 -11.01 -11.52
CA VAL A 34 -17.64 -11.57 -12.62
C VAL A 34 -16.54 -12.45 -12.06
N LEU A 35 -16.08 -13.40 -12.89
CA LEU A 35 -14.90 -14.20 -12.62
C LEU A 35 -13.72 -13.58 -13.35
N VAL A 36 -12.70 -13.16 -12.61
CA VAL A 36 -11.46 -12.61 -13.16
C VAL A 36 -10.40 -13.73 -13.17
N LYS A 37 -9.88 -14.06 -14.35
CA LYS A 37 -8.64 -14.84 -14.50
C LYS A 37 -7.47 -13.93 -14.15
N ILE A 38 -6.76 -14.26 -13.10
CA ILE A 38 -5.70 -13.41 -12.54
C ILE A 38 -4.47 -13.44 -13.45
N ALA A 39 -3.98 -12.28 -13.84
CA ALA A 39 -2.70 -12.12 -14.54
C ALA A 39 -1.55 -11.94 -13.55
N GLY A 40 -1.77 -11.19 -12.47
CA GLY A 40 -0.79 -10.99 -11.42
C GLY A 40 -1.40 -10.54 -10.11
N CYS A 41 -0.70 -10.83 -9.01
CA CYS A 41 -1.05 -10.38 -7.67
C CYS A 41 0.21 -9.93 -6.91
N GLY A 42 0.24 -8.66 -6.48
CA GLY A 42 1.33 -8.11 -5.70
C GLY A 42 1.38 -8.68 -4.27
N VAL A 43 2.60 -8.88 -3.75
CA VAL A 43 2.82 -9.27 -2.35
C VAL A 43 2.94 -8.02 -1.49
N CYS A 44 1.98 -7.82 -0.60
CA CYS A 44 1.92 -6.68 0.30
C CYS A 44 2.33 -7.06 1.74
N HIS A 45 2.79 -6.07 2.49
CA HIS A 45 3.06 -6.24 3.94
C HIS A 45 1.79 -6.59 4.74
N THR A 46 0.62 -6.24 4.24
CA THR A 46 -0.67 -6.66 4.80
C THR A 46 -0.82 -8.18 4.79
N ASP A 47 -0.46 -8.85 3.67
CA ASP A 47 -0.48 -10.31 3.59
C ASP A 47 0.52 -10.95 4.56
N ILE A 48 1.70 -10.32 4.68
CA ILE A 48 2.75 -10.73 5.63
C ILE A 48 2.24 -10.59 7.08
N SER A 49 1.52 -9.51 7.38
CA SER A 49 0.95 -9.27 8.70
C SER A 49 -0.13 -10.29 9.06
N TYR A 50 -0.99 -10.66 8.10
CA TYR A 50 -1.99 -11.73 8.31
C TYR A 50 -1.36 -13.09 8.52
N PHE A 51 -0.28 -13.38 7.80
CA PHE A 51 0.36 -14.69 7.88
C PHE A 51 1.33 -14.83 9.05
N TYR A 52 2.22 -13.85 9.30
CA TYR A 52 3.31 -13.95 10.28
C TYR A 52 3.07 -13.21 11.59
N LEU A 53 2.30 -12.11 11.59
CA LEU A 53 2.25 -11.19 12.74
C LEU A 53 0.95 -11.30 13.56
N GLY A 54 0.09 -12.27 13.26
CA GLY A 54 -1.14 -12.52 14.00
C GLY A 54 -2.22 -11.43 13.82
N VAL A 55 -2.10 -10.56 12.82
CA VAL A 55 -3.18 -9.61 12.49
C VAL A 55 -4.37 -10.42 11.94
N PRO A 56 -5.57 -10.32 12.56
CA PRO A 56 -6.69 -11.13 12.13
C PRO A 56 -7.28 -10.66 10.81
N THR A 57 -7.71 -11.60 9.98
CA THR A 57 -8.59 -11.35 8.84
C THR A 57 -10.06 -11.37 9.30
N VAL A 58 -10.93 -10.65 8.58
CA VAL A 58 -12.39 -10.65 8.85
C VAL A 58 -12.97 -12.03 8.56
N SER A 59 -12.70 -12.58 7.38
CA SER A 59 -13.01 -13.99 7.06
C SER A 59 -11.98 -14.90 7.76
N LYS A 60 -12.47 -15.96 8.37
CA LYS A 60 -11.59 -16.91 9.07
C LYS A 60 -10.83 -17.81 8.10
N PRO A 61 -9.58 -18.21 8.41
CA PRO A 61 -8.91 -19.29 7.66
C PRO A 61 -9.72 -20.61 7.71
N PRO A 62 -9.68 -21.44 6.64
CA PRO A 62 -8.81 -21.29 5.46
C PRO A 62 -9.29 -20.22 4.49
N LEU A 63 -8.37 -19.41 3.98
CA LEU A 63 -8.65 -18.42 2.93
C LEU A 63 -7.43 -18.17 2.05
N THR A 64 -7.68 -17.69 0.82
CA THR A 64 -6.64 -17.23 -0.09
C THR A 64 -6.28 -15.79 0.23
N LEU A 65 -5.00 -15.47 0.41
CA LEU A 65 -4.51 -14.10 0.61
C LEU A 65 -4.30 -13.40 -0.74
N GLY A 66 -3.87 -12.13 -0.70
CA GLY A 66 -3.57 -11.30 -1.86
C GLY A 66 -4.73 -10.37 -2.24
N HIS A 67 -4.42 -9.09 -2.43
CA HIS A 67 -5.41 -8.03 -2.71
C HIS A 67 -4.92 -7.01 -3.76
N GLU A 68 -3.75 -7.22 -4.35
CA GLU A 68 -3.23 -6.38 -5.44
C GLU A 68 -3.36 -7.13 -6.76
N ILE A 69 -4.49 -7.02 -7.43
CA ILE A 69 -4.88 -7.93 -8.50
C ILE A 69 -5.11 -7.19 -9.81
N SER A 70 -4.58 -7.76 -10.90
CA SER A 70 -4.99 -7.48 -12.27
C SER A 70 -5.32 -8.78 -12.99
N GLY A 71 -6.17 -8.72 -13.99
CA GLY A 71 -6.57 -9.92 -14.73
C GLY A 71 -7.55 -9.64 -15.86
N VAL A 72 -8.07 -10.72 -16.44
CA VAL A 72 -9.04 -10.68 -17.53
C VAL A 72 -10.35 -11.30 -17.05
N VAL A 73 -11.47 -10.64 -17.31
CA VAL A 73 -12.80 -11.17 -16.99
C VAL A 73 -13.11 -12.31 -17.94
N VAL A 74 -13.42 -13.51 -17.41
CA VAL A 74 -13.68 -14.71 -18.19
C VAL A 74 -15.11 -15.24 -18.08
N ALA A 75 -15.87 -14.81 -17.07
CA ALA A 75 -17.28 -15.20 -16.90
C ALA A 75 -18.06 -14.15 -16.12
N GLY A 76 -19.38 -14.23 -16.13
CA GLY A 76 -20.32 -13.35 -15.43
C GLY A 76 -21.01 -12.35 -16.34
N ASP A 77 -21.06 -11.07 -15.95
CA ASP A 77 -21.71 -10.01 -16.72
C ASP A 77 -21.06 -9.88 -18.11
N LYS A 78 -21.87 -10.09 -19.15
CA LYS A 78 -21.42 -10.17 -20.56
C LYS A 78 -20.69 -8.91 -21.03
N GLN A 79 -21.02 -7.74 -20.50
CA GLN A 79 -20.35 -6.48 -20.86
C GLN A 79 -18.87 -6.43 -20.45
N TRP A 80 -18.47 -7.28 -19.51
CA TRP A 80 -17.11 -7.34 -18.97
C TRP A 80 -16.27 -8.47 -19.57
N ILE A 81 -16.88 -9.50 -20.18
CA ILE A 81 -16.13 -10.66 -20.68
C ILE A 81 -15.07 -10.25 -21.69
N GLY A 82 -13.84 -10.74 -21.49
CA GLY A 82 -12.67 -10.43 -22.31
C GLY A 82 -11.95 -9.13 -21.95
N LYS A 83 -12.50 -8.29 -21.05
CA LYS A 83 -11.87 -7.05 -20.65
C LYS A 83 -10.75 -7.26 -19.66
N GLU A 84 -9.65 -6.53 -19.85
CA GLU A 84 -8.56 -6.43 -18.88
C GLU A 84 -8.95 -5.45 -17.78
N VAL A 85 -8.69 -5.84 -16.51
CA VAL A 85 -9.13 -5.06 -15.35
C VAL A 85 -8.10 -5.06 -14.23
N ILE A 86 -8.13 -4.00 -13.42
CA ILE A 86 -7.54 -3.96 -12.08
C ILE A 86 -8.70 -4.14 -11.10
N VAL A 87 -8.57 -5.08 -10.17
CA VAL A 87 -9.54 -5.32 -9.11
C VAL A 87 -9.20 -4.42 -7.92
N PRO A 88 -10.08 -3.50 -7.50
CA PRO A 88 -9.80 -2.66 -6.35
C PRO A 88 -9.58 -3.50 -5.09
N ALA A 89 -8.55 -3.13 -4.31
CA ALA A 89 -8.28 -3.78 -3.03
C ALA A 89 -9.46 -3.63 -2.04
N VAL A 90 -10.27 -2.58 -2.21
CA VAL A 90 -11.48 -2.34 -1.42
C VAL A 90 -12.65 -2.10 -2.35
N MET A 91 -13.64 -2.96 -2.27
CA MET A 91 -14.90 -2.84 -3.01
C MET A 91 -16.02 -2.47 -2.02
N PRO A 92 -16.55 -1.22 -2.08
CA PRO A 92 -17.53 -0.71 -1.14
C PRO A 92 -18.96 -1.16 -1.47
N CYS A 93 -19.89 -1.00 -0.51
CA CYS A 93 -21.31 -1.26 -0.74
C CYS A 93 -22.05 -0.06 -1.35
N HIS A 94 -21.47 1.12 -1.37
CA HIS A 94 -22.00 2.40 -1.88
C HIS A 94 -23.27 2.96 -1.22
N ASN A 95 -23.79 2.35 -0.15
CA ASN A 95 -25.05 2.78 0.47
C ASN A 95 -24.98 2.92 2.00
N CYS A 96 -23.86 2.57 2.64
CA CYS A 96 -23.72 2.77 4.08
C CYS A 96 -23.38 4.24 4.41
N PRO A 97 -23.58 4.69 5.67
CA PRO A 97 -23.28 6.07 6.06
C PRO A 97 -21.85 6.52 5.75
N ILE A 98 -20.87 5.60 5.85
CA ILE A 98 -19.46 5.90 5.53
C ILE A 98 -19.27 6.14 4.02
N CYS A 99 -19.91 5.34 3.17
CA CYS A 99 -19.91 5.57 1.72
C CYS A 99 -20.56 6.91 1.37
N ASN A 100 -21.72 7.21 1.97
CA ASN A 100 -22.44 8.46 1.75
C ASN A 100 -21.65 9.70 2.23
N ALA A 101 -20.75 9.52 3.20
CA ALA A 101 -19.80 10.55 3.64
C ALA A 101 -18.55 10.68 2.72
N GLY A 102 -18.52 10.00 1.56
CA GLY A 102 -17.40 10.05 0.61
C GLY A 102 -16.14 9.30 1.06
N ARG A 103 -16.31 8.35 1.98
CA ARG A 103 -15.21 7.56 2.56
C ARG A 103 -15.33 6.07 2.23
N GLU A 104 -15.66 5.78 0.97
CA GLU A 104 -15.95 4.44 0.45
C GLU A 104 -14.83 3.44 0.75
N ASN A 105 -13.58 3.90 0.81
CA ASN A 105 -12.43 3.08 1.21
C ASN A 105 -12.54 2.49 2.63
N ARG A 106 -13.42 3.01 3.48
CA ARG A 106 -13.71 2.49 4.83
C ARG A 106 -15.16 2.04 5.00
N CYS A 107 -15.75 1.56 3.92
CA CYS A 107 -17.10 1.00 3.91
C CYS A 107 -17.30 -0.02 5.04
N LEU A 108 -18.46 0.02 5.71
CA LEU A 108 -18.80 -0.91 6.79
C LEU A 108 -18.99 -2.35 6.31
N ALA A 109 -19.40 -2.53 5.04
CA ALA A 109 -19.62 -3.82 4.40
C ALA A 109 -18.65 -4.04 3.23
N GLN A 110 -17.41 -3.52 3.36
CA GLN A 110 -16.40 -3.66 2.31
C GLN A 110 -16.06 -5.11 2.01
N LYS A 111 -15.84 -5.39 0.75
CA LYS A 111 -15.25 -6.64 0.27
C LYS A 111 -13.79 -6.39 -0.10
N MET A 112 -12.88 -7.05 0.59
CA MET A 112 -11.43 -6.98 0.34
C MET A 112 -10.93 -8.39 0.05
N PRO A 113 -10.36 -8.65 -1.13
CA PRO A 113 -9.67 -9.91 -1.41
C PRO A 113 -8.65 -10.26 -0.32
N GLY A 114 -8.58 -11.52 0.06
CA GLY A 114 -7.63 -11.97 1.10
C GLY A 114 -7.97 -11.53 2.53
N ASN A 115 -9.12 -10.91 2.76
CA ASN A 115 -9.54 -10.45 4.09
C ASN A 115 -11.04 -10.65 4.33
N SER A 116 -11.91 -9.84 3.68
CA SER A 116 -13.36 -9.83 3.91
C SER A 116 -14.19 -10.29 2.71
N LEU A 117 -13.55 -10.80 1.65
CA LEU A 117 -14.23 -11.41 0.48
C LEU A 117 -14.41 -12.93 0.66
N GLY A 118 -14.82 -13.40 1.83
CA GLY A 118 -14.93 -14.83 2.11
C GLY A 118 -13.56 -15.52 2.01
N ILE A 119 -13.53 -16.66 1.30
CA ILE A 119 -12.30 -17.45 1.13
C ILE A 119 -11.41 -16.97 -0.05
N TYR A 120 -11.85 -15.93 -0.76
CA TYR A 120 -11.23 -15.52 -2.02
C TYR A 120 -10.18 -14.42 -1.84
N GLY A 121 -9.08 -14.57 -2.60
CA GLY A 121 -7.97 -13.62 -2.65
C GLY A 121 -7.17 -13.79 -3.94
N GLY A 122 -6.18 -12.93 -4.13
CA GLY A 122 -5.44 -12.79 -5.37
C GLY A 122 -4.34 -13.83 -5.61
N PHE A 123 -3.92 -14.60 -4.59
CA PHE A 123 -2.95 -15.67 -4.81
C PHE A 123 -3.66 -16.95 -5.28
N ALA A 124 -4.34 -16.85 -6.41
CA ALA A 124 -5.12 -17.88 -7.06
C ALA A 124 -5.05 -17.74 -8.59
N SER A 125 -5.60 -18.69 -9.32
CA SER A 125 -5.77 -18.59 -10.78
C SER A 125 -6.95 -17.70 -11.16
N HIS A 126 -8.02 -17.69 -10.35
CA HIS A 126 -9.26 -16.94 -10.60
C HIS A 126 -9.82 -16.37 -9.31
N ILE A 127 -10.60 -15.29 -9.44
CA ILE A 127 -11.30 -14.68 -8.30
C ILE A 127 -12.68 -14.18 -8.72
N PRO A 128 -13.75 -14.52 -7.98
CA PRO A 128 -15.08 -13.91 -8.16
C PRO A 128 -15.12 -12.57 -7.43
N VAL A 129 -15.55 -11.52 -8.14
CA VAL A 129 -15.62 -10.16 -7.59
C VAL A 129 -16.83 -9.41 -8.13
N PRO A 130 -17.37 -8.39 -7.40
CA PRO A 130 -18.33 -7.45 -7.95
C PRO A 130 -17.73 -6.70 -9.14
N SER A 131 -18.51 -6.52 -10.21
CA SER A 131 -18.06 -5.85 -11.44
C SER A 131 -18.09 -4.32 -11.35
N ARG A 132 -18.92 -3.78 -10.47
CA ARG A 132 -19.26 -2.35 -10.38
C ARG A 132 -18.04 -1.44 -10.28
N ASP A 133 -17.02 -1.84 -9.52
CA ASP A 133 -15.88 -0.99 -9.17
C ASP A 133 -14.59 -1.38 -9.92
N LEU A 134 -14.66 -2.31 -10.85
CA LEU A 134 -13.50 -2.72 -11.62
C LEU A 134 -12.93 -1.54 -12.41
N CYS A 135 -11.62 -1.35 -12.33
CA CYS A 135 -10.93 -0.38 -13.16
C CYS A 135 -10.57 -1.02 -14.50
N LEU A 136 -11.21 -0.57 -15.56
CA LEU A 136 -10.97 -1.04 -16.93
C LEU A 136 -9.58 -0.60 -17.41
N VAL A 137 -8.84 -1.53 -18.02
CA VAL A 137 -7.60 -1.29 -18.74
C VAL A 137 -7.90 -1.39 -20.23
N GLU A 138 -8.15 -0.27 -20.89
CA GLU A 138 -8.47 -0.26 -22.33
C GLU A 138 -7.23 -0.49 -23.19
N ASP A 139 -6.14 0.14 -22.81
CA ASP A 139 -4.82 -0.01 -23.42
C ASP A 139 -3.76 0.02 -22.33
N ARG A 140 -2.95 -1.00 -22.24
CA ARG A 140 -1.88 -1.13 -21.25
C ARG A 140 -0.51 -0.69 -21.76
N GLY A 141 -0.43 -0.25 -23.01
CA GLY A 141 0.84 0.13 -23.65
C GLY A 141 1.89 -1.00 -23.55
N ASP A 142 3.09 -0.65 -23.16
CA ASP A 142 4.23 -1.59 -22.99
C ASP A 142 4.23 -2.38 -21.68
N PHE A 143 3.16 -2.32 -20.88
CA PHE A 143 3.08 -3.06 -19.63
C PHE A 143 2.52 -4.46 -19.84
N GLU A 144 3.06 -5.45 -19.12
CA GLU A 144 2.35 -6.69 -18.90
C GLU A 144 1.17 -6.43 -17.95
N LEU A 145 0.03 -7.10 -18.19
CA LEU A 145 -1.14 -6.90 -17.35
C LEU A 145 -0.83 -7.21 -15.88
N ALA A 146 0.03 -8.21 -15.62
CA ALA A 146 0.48 -8.56 -14.29
C ALA A 146 1.19 -7.40 -13.57
N GLU A 147 1.98 -6.60 -14.28
CA GLU A 147 2.69 -5.45 -13.72
C GLU A 147 1.74 -4.38 -13.17
N LEU A 148 0.55 -4.24 -13.77
CA LEU A 148 -0.47 -3.26 -13.38
C LEU A 148 -1.19 -3.64 -12.07
N SER A 149 -1.01 -4.85 -11.57
CA SER A 149 -1.63 -5.30 -10.31
C SER A 149 -1.26 -4.43 -9.10
N VAL A 150 -0.05 -3.87 -9.09
CA VAL A 150 0.43 -3.00 -8.00
C VAL A 150 -0.36 -1.69 -7.88
N ILE A 151 -1.11 -1.31 -8.92
CA ILE A 151 -2.01 -0.16 -8.87
C ILE A 151 -3.10 -0.38 -7.83
N ALA A 152 -3.57 -1.62 -7.67
CA ALA A 152 -4.70 -1.95 -6.80
C ALA A 152 -4.54 -1.50 -5.35
N ASP A 153 -3.30 -1.45 -4.81
CA ASP A 153 -3.04 -0.96 -3.47
C ASP A 153 -1.74 -0.14 -3.37
N ALA A 154 -0.62 -0.66 -3.88
CA ALA A 154 0.70 -0.06 -3.66
C ALA A 154 0.81 1.39 -4.15
N ILE A 155 0.00 1.81 -5.12
CA ILE A 155 -0.01 3.17 -5.66
C ILE A 155 -1.26 3.92 -5.25
N THR A 156 -2.43 3.27 -5.26
CA THR A 156 -3.70 3.93 -4.91
C THR A 156 -3.78 4.29 -3.42
N SER A 157 -3.24 3.48 -2.50
CA SER A 157 -3.15 3.85 -1.08
C SER A 157 -2.27 5.08 -0.83
N PRO A 158 -1.06 5.22 -1.40
CA PRO A 158 -0.32 6.47 -1.43
C PRO A 158 -1.07 7.64 -2.10
N TYR A 159 -1.80 7.41 -3.18
CA TYR A 159 -2.61 8.44 -3.82
C TYR A 159 -3.68 8.96 -2.85
N GLN A 160 -4.41 8.07 -2.19
CA GLN A 160 -5.38 8.44 -1.16
C GLN A 160 -4.71 9.20 0.00
N ALA A 161 -3.49 8.81 0.41
CA ALA A 161 -2.74 9.52 1.42
C ALA A 161 -2.43 10.98 0.99
N CYS A 162 -2.04 11.19 -0.27
CA CYS A 162 -1.83 12.53 -0.83
C CYS A 162 -3.14 13.35 -0.85
N MET A 163 -4.26 12.74 -1.22
CA MET A 163 -5.58 13.39 -1.15
C MET A 163 -5.96 13.76 0.28
N ARG A 164 -5.71 12.87 1.26
CA ARG A 164 -5.96 13.13 2.68
C ARG A 164 -5.08 14.23 3.26
N ALA A 165 -3.86 14.35 2.75
CA ALA A 165 -2.95 15.44 3.09
C ALA A 165 -3.36 16.77 2.45
N GLU A 166 -4.35 16.78 1.55
CA GLU A 166 -4.67 17.93 0.72
C GLU A 166 -3.42 18.48 0.01
N LEU A 167 -2.65 17.51 -0.56
CA LEU A 167 -1.38 17.83 -1.20
C LEU A 167 -1.61 18.67 -2.45
N LYS A 168 -0.84 19.76 -2.59
CA LYS A 168 -0.98 20.73 -3.67
C LYS A 168 0.36 21.28 -4.14
N LYS A 169 0.33 21.97 -5.26
CA LYS A 169 1.51 22.65 -5.82
C LYS A 169 2.16 23.57 -4.81
N GLY A 170 3.48 23.43 -4.67
CA GLY A 170 4.30 24.26 -3.77
C GLY A 170 4.52 23.68 -2.37
N ASP A 171 3.82 22.60 -2.00
CA ASP A 171 3.99 21.97 -0.69
C ASP A 171 5.38 21.33 -0.51
N ASN A 172 5.83 21.27 0.74
CA ASN A 172 7.02 20.54 1.15
C ASN A 172 6.61 19.21 1.81
N VAL A 173 7.27 18.14 1.43
CA VAL A 173 6.90 16.77 1.80
C VAL A 173 8.08 16.04 2.44
N VAL A 174 7.82 15.32 3.52
CA VAL A 174 8.71 14.30 4.07
C VAL A 174 8.08 12.92 3.90
N VAL A 175 8.86 11.94 3.43
CA VAL A 175 8.42 10.53 3.32
C VAL A 175 9.27 9.68 4.23
N VAL A 176 8.73 9.30 5.39
CA VAL A 176 9.38 8.37 6.32
C VAL A 176 9.08 6.95 5.85
N GLY A 177 10.12 6.25 5.38
CA GLY A 177 10.00 4.96 4.72
C GLY A 177 10.04 5.03 3.18
N VAL A 178 10.67 6.06 2.61
CA VAL A 178 10.77 6.29 1.16
C VAL A 178 11.32 5.09 0.38
N THR A 179 12.11 4.25 1.01
CA THR A 179 12.74 3.06 0.41
C THR A 179 11.82 1.82 0.38
N GLY A 180 10.63 1.93 0.98
CA GLY A 180 9.64 0.85 1.07
C GLY A 180 8.73 0.73 -0.16
N GLY A 181 7.88 -0.29 -0.15
CA GLY A 181 6.94 -0.60 -1.25
C GLY A 181 5.93 0.52 -1.56
N LEU A 182 5.50 1.28 -0.53
CA LEU A 182 4.60 2.43 -0.70
C LEU A 182 5.39 3.74 -0.81
N GLY A 183 6.49 3.87 -0.04
CA GLY A 183 7.20 5.14 0.10
C GLY A 183 7.79 5.69 -1.19
N ASN A 184 8.27 4.80 -2.07
CA ASN A 184 8.76 5.22 -3.39
C ASN A 184 7.63 5.81 -4.26
N TYR A 185 6.40 5.33 -4.12
CA TYR A 185 5.24 5.89 -4.83
C TYR A 185 4.72 7.17 -4.18
N VAL A 186 4.80 7.31 -2.84
CA VAL A 186 4.50 8.59 -2.19
C VAL A 186 5.41 9.69 -2.72
N ALA A 187 6.72 9.44 -2.87
CA ALA A 187 7.66 10.43 -3.40
C ALA A 187 7.32 10.85 -4.84
N GLN A 188 7.02 9.90 -5.72
CA GLN A 188 6.62 10.17 -7.09
C GLN A 188 5.27 10.91 -7.16
N LEU A 189 4.28 10.45 -6.39
CA LEU A 189 2.96 11.08 -6.32
C LEU A 189 3.06 12.49 -5.77
N ALA A 190 3.89 12.75 -4.74
CA ALA A 190 4.11 14.09 -4.23
C ALA A 190 4.56 15.04 -5.35
N LYS A 191 5.48 14.62 -6.21
CA LYS A 191 5.89 15.39 -7.39
C LYS A 191 4.76 15.55 -8.41
N ALA A 192 3.99 14.50 -8.67
CA ALA A 192 2.84 14.55 -9.58
C ALA A 192 1.75 15.53 -9.10
N PHE A 193 1.55 15.66 -7.78
CA PHE A 193 0.69 16.69 -7.18
C PHE A 193 1.33 18.08 -7.16
N GLY A 194 2.60 18.22 -7.56
CA GLY A 194 3.31 19.50 -7.66
C GLY A 194 4.05 19.92 -6.40
N ALA A 195 4.41 18.98 -5.50
CA ALA A 195 5.24 19.30 -4.34
C ALA A 195 6.56 19.96 -4.76
N LYS A 196 6.91 21.05 -4.10
CA LYS A 196 8.14 21.81 -4.33
C LYS A 196 9.35 20.98 -3.91
N THR A 197 9.28 20.39 -2.72
CA THR A 197 10.39 19.65 -2.12
C THR A 197 9.89 18.32 -1.55
N VAL A 198 10.65 17.25 -1.78
CA VAL A 198 10.42 15.94 -1.17
C VAL A 198 11.71 15.47 -0.50
N ILE A 199 11.67 15.27 0.82
CA ILE A 199 12.77 14.68 1.60
C ILE A 199 12.41 13.25 1.96
N GLY A 200 13.19 12.28 1.45
CA GLY A 200 13.00 10.87 1.72
C GLY A 200 13.83 10.39 2.91
N ILE A 201 13.23 9.71 3.87
CA ILE A 201 13.91 9.09 5.01
C ILE A 201 13.84 7.57 4.88
N GLY A 202 14.98 6.88 5.02
CA GLY A 202 15.05 5.42 4.90
C GLY A 202 16.35 4.86 5.47
N ARG A 203 16.50 3.53 5.43
CA ARG A 203 17.66 2.85 6.05
C ARG A 203 18.66 2.29 5.05
N ASN A 204 18.23 1.99 3.83
CA ASN A 204 19.09 1.33 2.84
C ASN A 204 19.70 2.37 1.89
N PRO A 205 21.04 2.57 1.88
CA PRO A 205 21.71 3.59 1.08
C PRO A 205 21.47 3.45 -0.43
N GLN A 206 21.47 2.21 -0.95
CA GLN A 206 21.26 1.96 -2.37
C GLN A 206 19.83 2.32 -2.80
N LYS A 207 18.83 1.95 -1.98
CA LYS A 207 17.44 2.32 -2.23
C LYS A 207 17.21 3.83 -2.07
N LEU A 208 17.90 4.49 -1.12
CA LEU A 208 17.87 5.95 -0.97
C LEU A 208 18.42 6.65 -2.22
N LYS A 209 19.57 6.17 -2.77
CA LYS A 209 20.11 6.70 -4.02
C LYS A 209 19.11 6.54 -5.19
N ARG A 210 18.39 5.42 -5.24
CA ARG A 210 17.31 5.21 -6.23
C ARG A 210 16.16 6.21 -6.02
N SER A 211 15.78 6.52 -4.77
CA SER A 211 14.70 7.46 -4.49
C SER A 211 14.97 8.88 -5.04
N LEU A 212 16.23 9.31 -5.10
CA LEU A 212 16.61 10.58 -5.73
C LEU A 212 16.29 10.63 -7.24
N GLN A 213 16.26 9.48 -7.92
CA GLN A 213 15.90 9.40 -9.34
C GLN A 213 14.37 9.37 -9.54
N TYR A 214 13.60 9.14 -8.48
CA TYR A 214 12.17 8.88 -8.55
C TYR A 214 11.39 9.71 -7.52
N GLY A 215 11.62 11.03 -7.49
CA GLY A 215 10.79 12.00 -6.82
C GLY A 215 11.32 12.58 -5.51
N ALA A 216 12.35 12.01 -4.89
CA ALA A 216 12.99 12.64 -3.74
C ALA A 216 14.03 13.68 -4.20
N ASP A 217 14.02 14.88 -3.61
CA ASP A 217 15.07 15.89 -3.87
C ASP A 217 16.26 15.69 -2.91
N PHE A 218 15.98 15.25 -1.69
CA PHE A 218 16.98 14.97 -0.66
C PHE A 218 16.65 13.66 0.05
N VAL A 219 17.65 13.03 0.63
CA VAL A 219 17.47 11.79 1.40
C VAL A 219 18.24 11.83 2.70
N ILE A 220 17.68 11.21 3.74
CA ILE A 220 18.29 11.01 5.06
C ILE A 220 18.40 9.50 5.32
N ASN A 221 19.61 9.04 5.63
CA ASN A 221 19.81 7.69 6.10
C ASN A 221 19.61 7.62 7.63
N SER A 222 18.54 6.97 8.06
CA SER A 222 18.19 6.83 9.48
C SER A 222 18.85 5.63 10.18
N THR A 223 19.74 4.88 9.52
CA THR A 223 20.42 3.74 10.13
C THR A 223 21.29 4.18 11.29
N GLY A 224 21.06 3.63 12.48
CA GLY A 224 21.81 3.95 13.69
C GLY A 224 21.50 5.32 14.29
N LYS A 225 20.48 6.03 13.82
CA LYS A 225 20.07 7.35 14.30
C LYS A 225 18.75 7.25 15.07
N ASP A 226 18.66 7.95 16.18
CA ASP A 226 17.39 8.20 16.85
C ASP A 226 16.58 9.30 16.13
N SER A 227 15.36 9.53 16.58
CA SER A 227 14.47 10.52 16.00
C SER A 227 14.99 11.96 16.08
N ARG A 228 15.82 12.28 17.09
CA ARG A 228 16.43 13.60 17.28
C ARG A 228 17.54 13.82 16.26
N ALA A 229 18.45 12.85 16.10
CA ALA A 229 19.52 12.92 15.12
C ALA A 229 18.99 13.05 13.68
N VAL A 230 17.90 12.33 13.34
CA VAL A 230 17.21 12.48 12.05
C VAL A 230 16.63 13.87 11.87
N ARG A 231 15.99 14.43 12.91
CA ARG A 231 15.44 15.80 12.88
C ARG A 231 16.54 16.84 12.70
N ASP A 232 17.66 16.67 13.36
CA ASP A 232 18.75 17.68 13.31
C ASP A 232 19.38 17.66 11.90
N GLU A 233 19.59 16.51 11.27
CA GLU A 233 20.02 16.39 9.86
C GLU A 233 18.97 16.99 8.90
N PHE A 234 17.68 16.74 9.14
CA PHE A 234 16.60 17.38 8.38
C PHE A 234 16.70 18.92 8.45
N ARG A 235 16.95 19.49 9.62
CA ARG A 235 17.10 20.93 9.81
C ARG A 235 18.33 21.49 9.08
N GLU A 236 19.44 20.77 9.07
CA GLU A 236 20.63 21.12 8.31
C GLU A 236 20.36 21.15 6.81
N ILE A 237 19.70 20.13 6.28
CA ILE A 237 19.26 20.11 4.87
C ILE A 237 18.37 21.33 4.57
N CYS A 238 17.40 21.62 5.42
CA CYS A 238 16.51 22.74 5.23
C CYS A 238 17.29 24.08 5.23
N LYS A 239 18.18 24.28 6.20
CA LYS A 239 19.01 25.49 6.31
C LYS A 239 19.90 25.67 5.08
N ALA A 240 20.58 24.63 4.66
CA ALA A 240 21.49 24.65 3.51
C ALA A 240 20.78 24.98 2.19
N ASN A 241 19.47 24.69 2.08
CA ASN A 241 18.69 24.86 0.85
C ASN A 241 17.61 25.95 0.93
N GLY A 242 17.62 26.78 1.97
CA GLY A 242 16.62 27.86 2.14
C GLY A 242 15.17 27.34 2.30
N LEU A 243 15.01 26.16 2.88
CA LEU A 243 13.70 25.54 3.14
C LEU A 243 13.23 25.85 4.57
N PRO A 244 11.90 25.89 4.81
CA PRO A 244 11.39 25.99 6.18
C PRO A 244 11.79 24.74 6.97
N HIS A 245 12.27 24.88 8.20
CA HIS A 245 12.71 23.73 9.01
C HIS A 245 11.72 23.35 10.12
N ASN A 246 10.67 24.14 10.33
CA ASN A 246 9.75 23.95 11.44
C ASN A 246 8.28 24.34 11.16
N TYR A 247 7.86 24.46 9.89
CA TYR A 247 6.46 24.77 9.56
C TYR A 247 6.05 24.26 8.18
N LEU A 248 4.75 23.98 8.00
CA LEU A 248 4.08 23.67 6.73
C LEU A 248 4.59 22.40 6.02
N TRP A 249 5.14 21.44 6.75
CA TRP A 249 5.53 20.16 6.17
C TRP A 249 4.38 19.16 6.20
N LYS A 250 4.22 18.43 5.10
CA LYS A 250 3.35 17.24 4.99
C LYS A 250 4.21 15.99 5.11
N ILE A 251 4.01 15.24 6.19
CA ILE A 251 4.84 14.10 6.58
C ILE A 251 4.05 12.82 6.34
N PHE A 252 4.57 11.92 5.53
CA PHE A 252 3.95 10.63 5.27
C PHE A 252 4.71 9.55 6.03
N GLU A 253 4.04 8.88 6.97
CA GLU A 253 4.58 7.72 7.66
C GLU A 253 4.09 6.46 6.95
N VAL A 254 4.99 5.75 6.29
CA VAL A 254 4.70 4.54 5.51
C VAL A 254 5.58 3.35 5.88
N THR A 255 6.27 3.42 7.02
CA THR A 255 7.14 2.33 7.48
C THR A 255 6.38 1.22 8.18
N GLY A 256 5.29 1.57 8.89
CA GLY A 256 4.60 0.65 9.77
C GLY A 256 5.49 0.14 10.92
N SER A 257 6.40 0.98 11.43
CA SER A 257 7.30 0.62 12.52
C SER A 257 7.34 1.68 13.61
N GLY A 258 7.51 1.26 14.88
CA GLY A 258 7.61 2.19 16.01
C GLY A 258 8.66 3.29 15.79
N PRO A 259 9.93 2.97 15.43
CA PRO A 259 10.94 3.99 15.16
C PRO A 259 10.59 4.93 14.00
N GLY A 260 9.94 4.42 12.94
CA GLY A 260 9.49 5.27 11.82
C GLY A 260 8.40 6.25 12.24
N GLN A 261 7.44 5.79 13.02
CA GLN A 261 6.37 6.62 13.59
C GLN A 261 6.94 7.67 14.55
N GLU A 262 7.94 7.31 15.37
CA GLU A 262 8.60 8.25 16.26
C GLU A 262 9.34 9.35 15.49
N ILE A 263 10.05 9.00 14.41
CA ILE A 263 10.68 9.99 13.52
C ILE A 263 9.61 10.93 12.95
N ALA A 264 8.51 10.41 12.43
CA ALA A 264 7.44 11.22 11.84
C ALA A 264 6.81 12.18 12.86
N LEU A 265 6.54 11.71 14.08
CA LEU A 265 6.04 12.53 15.20
C LEU A 265 7.04 13.62 15.63
N THR A 266 8.34 13.30 15.62
CA THR A 266 9.41 14.24 15.99
C THR A 266 9.57 15.37 14.97
N LEU A 267 9.29 15.11 13.70
CA LEU A 267 9.33 16.08 12.61
C LEU A 267 8.07 16.95 12.52
N LEU A 268 6.95 16.54 13.14
CA LEU A 268 5.72 17.32 13.12
C LEU A 268 5.92 18.66 13.82
N SER A 269 5.53 19.74 13.15
CA SER A 269 5.83 21.12 13.53
C SER A 269 4.68 22.06 13.16
N PHE A 270 4.89 23.38 13.20
CA PHE A 270 3.84 24.38 13.03
C PHE A 270 3.07 24.21 11.71
N VAL A 271 1.74 24.13 11.82
CA VAL A 271 0.77 23.96 10.71
C VAL A 271 1.15 22.76 9.82
N GLY A 272 1.78 21.76 10.42
CA GLY A 272 2.20 20.52 9.75
C GLY A 272 1.09 19.48 9.74
N LYS A 273 1.14 18.59 8.75
CA LYS A 273 0.24 17.42 8.66
C LYS A 273 1.06 16.14 8.68
N LEU A 274 0.75 15.23 9.61
CA LEU A 274 1.28 13.87 9.62
C LEU A 274 0.22 12.89 9.12
N ILE A 275 0.50 12.22 8.03
CA ILE A 275 -0.36 11.21 7.42
C ILE A 275 0.18 9.82 7.77
N VAL A 276 -0.59 9.08 8.57
CA VAL A 276 -0.26 7.73 9.03
C VAL A 276 -0.88 6.71 8.08
N VAL A 277 -0.05 5.97 7.37
CA VAL A 277 -0.43 4.91 6.42
C VAL A 277 0.06 3.55 6.90
N GLY A 278 1.28 3.50 7.45
CA GLY A 278 1.91 2.27 7.93
C GLY A 278 1.24 1.74 9.20
N TYR A 279 0.91 0.43 9.21
CA TYR A 279 0.40 -0.24 10.41
C TYR A 279 1.56 -0.71 11.30
N SER A 280 1.49 -0.38 12.58
CA SER A 280 2.37 -0.93 13.63
C SER A 280 1.55 -1.26 14.88
N ALA A 281 1.86 -2.39 15.52
CA ALA A 281 1.33 -2.73 16.84
C ALA A 281 2.10 -2.04 17.99
N THR A 282 3.20 -1.34 17.69
CA THR A 282 4.00 -0.64 18.69
C THR A 282 3.29 0.63 19.14
N MET A 283 3.17 0.83 20.44
CA MET A 283 2.67 2.09 21.02
C MET A 283 3.80 3.13 21.04
N ASN A 284 3.53 4.32 20.52
CA ASN A 284 4.41 5.47 20.63
C ASN A 284 3.83 6.47 21.63
N GLN A 285 4.71 7.09 22.42
CA GLN A 285 4.31 8.16 23.32
C GLN A 285 4.44 9.50 22.58
N TYR A 286 3.38 10.30 22.63
CA TYR A 286 3.36 11.65 22.05
C TYR A 286 2.57 12.59 22.94
N MET A 287 3.14 13.75 23.23
CA MET A 287 2.46 14.79 24.00
C MET A 287 1.37 15.43 23.12
N ILE A 288 0.14 15.04 23.31
CA ILE A 288 -1.03 15.48 22.51
C ILE A 288 -1.16 17.01 22.45
N SER A 289 -0.83 17.73 23.54
CA SER A 289 -0.87 19.19 23.59
C SER A 289 0.06 19.87 22.58
N ARG A 290 1.04 19.16 22.01
CA ARG A 290 1.85 19.70 20.91
C ARG A 290 1.02 19.91 19.64
N LEU A 291 -0.04 19.14 19.41
CA LEU A 291 -0.93 19.39 18.28
C LEU A 291 -1.60 20.76 18.40
N MET A 292 -2.10 21.09 19.60
CA MET A 292 -2.67 22.39 19.87
C MET A 292 -1.62 23.50 19.75
N ALA A 293 -0.43 23.30 20.34
CA ALA A 293 0.64 24.31 20.34
C ALA A 293 1.20 24.59 18.93
N PHE A 294 1.14 23.61 18.04
CA PHE A 294 1.62 23.73 16.66
C PHE A 294 0.52 24.01 15.65
N ASP A 295 -0.75 23.98 16.04
CA ASP A 295 -1.90 23.99 15.11
C ASP A 295 -1.70 22.91 14.02
N ALA A 296 -1.30 21.71 14.45
CA ALA A 296 -0.90 20.62 13.57
C ALA A 296 -1.95 19.49 13.55
N GLU A 297 -1.92 18.67 12.51
CA GLU A 297 -2.84 17.58 12.32
C GLU A 297 -2.12 16.22 12.25
N ILE A 298 -2.72 15.17 12.85
CA ILE A 298 -2.38 13.76 12.60
C ILE A 298 -3.59 13.08 11.96
N ILE A 299 -3.39 12.54 10.76
CA ILE A 299 -4.46 12.03 9.91
C ILE A 299 -4.18 10.57 9.57
N GLY A 300 -5.07 9.65 9.97
CA GLY A 300 -5.04 8.27 9.49
C GLY A 300 -5.67 8.14 8.10
N THR A 301 -5.11 7.24 7.30
CA THR A 301 -5.70 6.85 6.03
C THR A 301 -5.54 5.34 5.80
N TRP A 302 -6.44 4.75 5.03
CA TRP A 302 -6.43 3.33 4.74
C TRP A 302 -7.08 3.06 3.38
N GLY A 303 -6.41 2.28 2.50
CA GLY A 303 -6.92 1.95 1.17
C GLY A 303 -7.22 3.18 0.31
N CYS A 304 -7.94 2.95 -0.78
CA CYS A 304 -8.33 4.01 -1.72
C CYS A 304 -9.74 3.76 -2.27
N PRO A 305 -10.59 4.80 -2.41
CA PRO A 305 -11.85 4.67 -3.11
C PRO A 305 -11.65 4.26 -4.58
N PRO A 306 -12.46 3.32 -5.13
CA PRO A 306 -12.32 2.84 -6.50
C PRO A 306 -12.36 3.94 -7.56
N LYS A 307 -13.10 5.00 -7.34
CA LYS A 307 -13.20 6.17 -8.25
C LYS A 307 -11.86 6.83 -8.62
N HIS A 308 -10.82 6.60 -7.84
CA HIS A 308 -9.48 7.17 -8.10
C HIS A 308 -8.57 6.25 -8.93
N TYR A 309 -8.95 4.99 -9.13
CA TYR A 309 -8.13 4.03 -9.87
C TYR A 309 -7.87 4.43 -11.33
N PRO A 310 -8.87 4.93 -12.09
CA PRO A 310 -8.63 5.36 -13.48
C PRO A 310 -7.57 6.47 -13.57
N LYS A 311 -7.56 7.41 -12.62
CA LYS A 311 -6.55 8.49 -12.61
C LYS A 311 -5.15 7.98 -12.30
N VAL A 312 -5.05 7.02 -11.38
CA VAL A 312 -3.75 6.41 -11.04
C VAL A 312 -3.24 5.56 -12.21
N LEU A 313 -4.12 4.80 -12.86
CA LEU A 313 -3.79 4.04 -14.07
C LEU A 313 -3.28 4.97 -15.18
N GLU A 314 -3.97 6.07 -15.46
CA GLU A 314 -3.53 7.11 -16.42
C GLU A 314 -2.10 7.59 -16.12
N TRP A 315 -1.79 7.89 -14.85
CA TRP A 315 -0.46 8.36 -14.45
C TRP A 315 0.63 7.29 -14.56
N VAL A 316 0.28 6.02 -14.42
CA VAL A 316 1.21 4.91 -14.68
C VAL A 316 1.45 4.74 -16.17
N LEU A 317 0.38 4.71 -16.98
CA LEU A 317 0.46 4.49 -18.43
C LEU A 317 1.21 5.62 -19.16
N ASN A 318 0.96 6.88 -18.77
CA ASN A 318 1.66 8.03 -19.35
C ASN A 318 3.08 8.26 -18.79
N GLY A 319 3.50 7.40 -17.83
CA GLY A 319 4.84 7.44 -17.26
C GLY A 319 5.08 8.52 -16.21
N THR A 320 4.04 9.23 -15.73
CA THR A 320 4.14 10.13 -14.56
C THR A 320 4.59 9.34 -13.32
N ILE A 321 4.06 8.14 -13.14
CA ILE A 321 4.47 7.20 -12.09
C ILE A 321 5.17 6.00 -12.72
N LYS A 322 6.42 5.78 -12.35
CA LYS A 322 7.25 4.68 -12.83
C LYS A 322 7.10 3.46 -11.92
N ILE A 323 6.65 2.32 -12.47
CA ILE A 323 6.48 1.08 -11.70
C ILE A 323 7.56 0.03 -11.99
N LYS A 324 7.96 -0.15 -13.25
CA LYS A 324 8.93 -1.19 -13.66
C LYS A 324 10.24 -1.22 -12.85
N PRO A 325 10.83 -0.10 -12.41
CA PRO A 325 12.02 -0.12 -11.56
C PRO A 325 11.78 -0.72 -10.18
N PHE A 326 10.55 -0.80 -9.71
CA PHE A 326 10.18 -1.13 -8.32
C PHE A 326 9.47 -2.48 -8.16
N ILE A 327 9.20 -3.19 -9.25
CA ILE A 327 8.51 -4.47 -9.26
C ILE A 327 9.36 -5.56 -9.91
N GLU A 328 9.07 -6.81 -9.58
CA GLU A 328 9.57 -8.00 -10.25
C GLU A 328 8.48 -9.06 -10.32
N LEU A 329 8.37 -9.74 -11.46
CA LEU A 329 7.44 -10.84 -11.65
C LEU A 329 8.10 -12.15 -11.19
N ARG A 330 7.36 -12.97 -10.45
CA ARG A 330 7.77 -14.33 -10.07
C ARG A 330 6.59 -15.30 -10.23
N PRO A 331 6.84 -16.58 -10.53
CA PRO A 331 5.76 -17.58 -10.56
C PRO A 331 5.11 -17.72 -9.19
N MET A 332 3.78 -17.91 -9.15
CA MET A 332 3.00 -18.00 -7.91
C MET A 332 3.35 -19.24 -7.09
N SER A 333 3.88 -20.29 -7.72
CA SER A 333 4.48 -21.44 -7.02
C SER A 333 5.60 -21.06 -6.05
N LYS A 334 6.22 -19.86 -6.22
CA LYS A 334 7.27 -19.32 -5.33
C LYS A 334 6.73 -18.46 -4.17
N ILE A 335 5.42 -18.52 -3.88
CA ILE A 335 4.79 -17.70 -2.83
C ILE A 335 5.45 -17.86 -1.46
N LYS A 336 5.80 -19.08 -1.04
CA LYS A 336 6.43 -19.33 0.27
C LYS A 336 7.79 -18.64 0.39
N GLU A 337 8.57 -18.65 -0.68
CA GLU A 337 9.86 -17.98 -0.78
C GLU A 337 9.70 -16.45 -0.74
N ALA A 338 8.78 -15.91 -1.56
CA ALA A 338 8.47 -14.49 -1.59
C ALA A 338 7.99 -13.97 -0.22
N PHE A 339 7.14 -14.71 0.48
CA PHE A 339 6.66 -14.38 1.83
C PHE A 339 7.81 -14.37 2.84
N LYS A 340 8.68 -15.38 2.82
CA LYS A 340 9.86 -15.46 3.70
C LYS A 340 10.82 -14.29 3.48
N GLU A 341 11.10 -13.94 2.23
CA GLU A 341 11.97 -12.81 1.88
C GLU A 341 11.32 -11.46 2.27
N ALA A 342 10.01 -11.31 2.04
CA ALA A 342 9.27 -10.11 2.43
C ALA A 342 9.29 -9.92 3.96
N HIS A 343 9.01 -10.97 4.72
CA HIS A 343 9.07 -10.95 6.19
C HIS A 343 10.46 -10.62 6.72
N ALA A 344 11.51 -11.16 6.09
CA ALA A 344 12.90 -10.87 6.44
C ALA A 344 13.40 -9.50 5.95
N GLY A 345 12.57 -8.69 5.25
CA GLY A 345 12.96 -7.40 4.69
C GLY A 345 14.03 -7.46 3.59
N LYS A 346 14.20 -8.62 2.94
CA LYS A 346 15.24 -8.88 1.94
C LYS A 346 14.84 -8.46 0.52
N LEU A 347 13.57 -8.23 0.26
CA LEU A 347 13.10 -7.83 -1.07
C LEU A 347 13.68 -6.47 -1.48
N THR A 348 14.25 -6.41 -2.67
CA THR A 348 14.75 -5.15 -3.28
C THR A 348 13.70 -4.45 -4.11
N LYS A 349 12.72 -5.21 -4.61
CA LYS A 349 11.56 -4.80 -5.37
C LYS A 349 10.30 -5.44 -4.78
N ARG A 350 9.13 -4.92 -5.14
CA ARG A 350 7.85 -5.56 -4.84
C ARG A 350 7.68 -6.77 -5.76
N VAL A 351 7.45 -7.92 -5.18
CA VAL A 351 7.15 -9.14 -5.94
C VAL A 351 5.69 -9.10 -6.41
N VAL A 352 5.47 -9.34 -7.68
CA VAL A 352 4.17 -9.65 -8.26
C VAL A 352 4.18 -11.13 -8.63
N LEU A 353 3.27 -11.90 -8.07
CA LEU A 353 3.14 -13.34 -8.34
C LEU A 353 2.19 -13.56 -9.53
N THR A 354 2.65 -14.32 -10.51
CA THR A 354 1.88 -14.70 -11.70
C THR A 354 1.47 -16.16 -11.62
N PRO A 355 0.18 -16.52 -11.84
CA PRO A 355 -0.27 -17.90 -11.81
C PRO A 355 0.51 -18.76 -12.81
N ASP A 356 1.00 -19.92 -12.35
CA ASP A 356 1.79 -20.89 -13.10
C ASP A 356 1.26 -22.34 -12.92
N PHE A 357 -0.06 -22.46 -12.69
CA PHE A 357 -0.76 -23.73 -12.44
C PHE A 357 -2.18 -23.73 -12.99
#